data_12b568e12624d16d8bd6be2070d1a4e7
#
_entry.id   12b568e12624d16d8bd6be2070d1a4e7
#
_cell.length_a   1.000
_cell.length_b   1.000
_cell.length_c   1.000
_cell.angle_alpha   90.00
_cell.angle_beta   90.00
_cell.angle_gamma   90.00
#
_symmetry.space_group_name_H-M   'P 1'
#
loop_
_entity.id
_entity.type
_entity.pdbx_description
1 polymer ?
#
loop_
_entity_poly.entity_id
_entity_poly.type
_entity_poly.pdbx_seq_one_letter_code
_entity_poly.pdbx_strand_id
1 'polypeptide(L)'
;MVRRSFTAVIEKNTIWTADFETEPYEAGWATEARWFIRVVEIKGSDAALSIVPQVSPDGLFWCDEGRSAVVIQAPELRSFALRDFGNWLRLRCRVSGHEPSVKVLIYLALKE
;
A
#
# COMPACT_ATOMS: atom_id res chain seq x y z
N MET A 1 2.79 -28.72 11.28
CA MET A 1 2.44 -28.09 10.00
C MET A 1 3.20 -26.79 9.83
N VAL A 2 3.83 -26.62 8.70
CA VAL A 2 4.56 -25.39 8.39
C VAL A 2 3.61 -24.39 7.71
N ARG A 3 3.46 -23.21 8.30
CA ARG A 3 2.65 -22.15 7.71
C ARG A 3 3.49 -21.37 6.70
N ARG A 4 2.90 -21.06 5.57
CA ARG A 4 3.59 -20.26 4.56
C ARG A 4 3.65 -18.79 4.98
N SER A 5 4.75 -18.14 4.66
CA SER A 5 4.86 -16.68 4.75
C SER A 5 5.64 -16.19 3.54
N PHE A 6 5.29 -15.01 3.06
CA PHE A 6 5.92 -14.43 1.90
C PHE A 6 5.83 -12.91 1.97
N THR A 7 6.92 -12.24 1.63
CA THR A 7 6.95 -10.78 1.55
C THR A 7 7.24 -10.37 0.11
N ALA A 8 6.26 -9.72 -0.50
CA ALA A 8 6.38 -9.21 -1.86
C ALA A 8 6.88 -7.77 -1.83
N VAL A 9 7.77 -7.44 -2.76
CA VAL A 9 8.16 -6.05 -3.01
C VAL A 9 7.21 -5.50 -4.06
N ILE A 10 6.32 -4.60 -3.65
CA ILE A 10 5.28 -4.06 -4.52
C ILE A 10 5.80 -2.85 -5.28
N GLU A 11 6.51 -1.95 -4.59
CA GLU A 11 7.17 -0.80 -5.21
C GLU A 11 8.59 -0.72 -4.66
N LYS A 12 9.57 -0.48 -5.55
CA LYS A 12 10.97 -0.39 -5.16
C LYS A 12 11.57 0.91 -5.64
N ASN A 13 11.72 1.87 -4.72
CA ASN A 13 12.29 3.19 -5.01
C ASN A 13 11.57 3.90 -6.15
N THR A 14 10.26 3.68 -6.27
CA THR A 14 9.45 4.31 -7.30
C THR A 14 9.13 5.74 -6.91
N ILE A 15 9.22 6.65 -7.87
CA ILE A 15 8.91 8.07 -7.66
C ILE A 15 7.55 8.37 -8.27
N TRP A 16 6.66 8.93 -7.45
CA TRP A 16 5.31 9.29 -7.87
C TRP A 16 5.11 10.80 -7.71
N THR A 17 4.54 11.41 -8.74
CA THR A 17 4.21 12.84 -8.74
C THR A 17 2.71 13.09 -8.86
N ALA A 18 1.94 12.04 -8.99
CA ALA A 18 0.48 12.07 -9.12
C ALA A 18 -0.12 10.85 -8.42
N ASP A 19 -1.42 10.84 -8.27
CA ASP A 19 -2.14 9.72 -7.67
C ASP A 19 -1.81 8.41 -8.39
N PHE A 20 -1.75 7.31 -7.63
CA PHE A 20 -1.44 6.01 -8.20
C PHE A 20 -2.12 4.89 -7.41
N GLU A 21 -2.16 3.74 -8.03
CA GLU A 21 -2.60 2.50 -7.41
C GLU A 21 -1.50 1.47 -7.60
N THR A 22 -1.27 0.65 -6.57
CA THR A 22 -0.28 -0.42 -6.70
C THR A 22 -0.85 -1.54 -7.56
N GLU A 23 0.05 -2.37 -8.12
CA GLU A 23 -0.37 -3.54 -8.89
C GLU A 23 -1.22 -4.46 -8.01
N PRO A 24 -2.34 -4.99 -8.53
CA PRO A 24 -3.14 -5.95 -7.79
C PRO A 24 -2.33 -7.18 -7.42
N TYR A 25 -2.44 -7.60 -6.17
CA TYR A 25 -1.73 -8.78 -5.69
C TYR A 25 -2.73 -9.85 -5.24
N GLU A 26 -2.58 -11.05 -5.77
CA GLU A 26 -3.43 -12.19 -5.40
C GLU A 26 -2.96 -12.75 -4.07
N ALA A 27 -3.85 -12.78 -3.09
CA ALA A 27 -3.53 -13.16 -1.71
C ALA A 27 -4.56 -14.14 -1.13
N GLY A 28 -5.28 -14.86 -1.98
CA GLY A 28 -6.37 -15.74 -1.54
C GLY A 28 -5.93 -16.89 -0.64
N TRP A 29 -4.66 -17.27 -0.66
CA TRP A 29 -4.12 -18.31 0.20
C TRP A 29 -3.79 -17.82 1.61
N ALA A 30 -3.69 -16.52 1.82
CA ALA A 30 -3.25 -15.94 3.08
C ALA A 30 -4.44 -15.60 3.99
N THR A 31 -4.22 -15.66 5.30
CA THR A 31 -5.19 -15.24 6.29
C THR A 31 -4.82 -13.91 6.93
N GLU A 32 -3.56 -13.53 6.82
CA GLU A 32 -3.05 -12.27 7.36
C GLU A 32 -2.22 -11.55 6.31
N ALA A 33 -2.36 -10.23 6.28
CA ALA A 33 -1.54 -9.38 5.44
C ALA A 33 -1.08 -8.17 6.23
N ARG A 34 0.12 -7.69 5.96
CA ARG A 34 0.62 -6.45 6.52
C ARG A 34 1.32 -5.65 5.44
N TRP A 35 0.85 -4.44 5.26
CA TRP A 35 1.48 -3.48 4.37
C TRP A 35 2.57 -2.73 5.11
N PHE A 36 3.71 -2.55 4.45
CA PHE A 36 4.79 -1.69 4.92
C PHE A 36 5.02 -0.63 3.85
N ILE A 37 4.87 0.63 4.22
CA ILE A 37 5.08 1.74 3.30
C ILE A 37 6.21 2.59 3.87
N ARG A 38 7.34 2.64 3.16
CA ARG A 38 8.45 3.49 3.52
C ARG A 38 8.52 4.63 2.52
N VAL A 39 8.35 5.85 3.01
CA VAL A 39 8.61 7.04 2.22
C VAL A 39 10.07 7.38 2.43
N VAL A 40 10.86 7.23 1.38
CA VAL A 40 12.30 7.48 1.41
C VAL A 40 12.57 8.97 1.25
N GLU A 41 11.80 9.64 0.40
CA GLU A 41 11.99 11.04 0.07
C GLU A 41 10.63 11.64 -0.27
N ILE A 42 10.39 12.85 0.21
CA ILE A 42 9.17 13.60 -0.11
C ILE A 42 9.55 15.05 -0.37
N LYS A 43 9.08 15.62 -1.48
CA LYS A 43 9.38 16.97 -1.93
C LYS A 43 8.09 17.69 -2.31
N GLY A 44 8.12 19.01 -2.21
CA GLY A 44 6.99 19.87 -2.55
C GLY A 44 6.40 20.54 -1.33
N SER A 45 5.82 21.74 -1.53
CA SER A 45 5.14 22.47 -0.46
C SER A 45 3.88 21.72 -0.05
N ASP A 46 3.73 21.46 1.24
CA ASP A 46 2.60 20.72 1.80
C ASP A 46 2.39 19.36 1.15
N ALA A 47 3.50 18.73 0.70
CA ALA A 47 3.43 17.43 0.07
C ALA A 47 2.99 16.35 1.06
N ALA A 48 2.08 15.50 0.63
CA ALA A 48 1.56 14.41 1.44
C ALA A 48 1.21 13.20 0.57
N LEU A 49 1.42 12.01 1.14
CA LEU A 49 0.98 10.76 0.56
C LEU A 49 -0.15 10.22 1.43
N SER A 50 -1.32 10.03 0.84
CA SER A 50 -2.49 9.48 1.53
C SER A 50 -2.76 8.08 0.96
N ILE A 51 -2.86 7.10 1.83
CA ILE A 51 -2.91 5.68 1.46
C ILE A 51 -4.20 5.06 1.98
N VAL A 52 -4.94 4.42 1.08
CA VAL A 52 -6.16 3.68 1.42
C VAL A 52 -6.00 2.25 0.89
N PRO A 53 -6.07 1.23 1.76
CA PRO A 53 -6.05 -0.14 1.28
C PRO A 53 -7.38 -0.50 0.63
N GLN A 54 -7.30 -1.23 -0.47
CA GLN A 54 -8.45 -1.71 -1.21
C GLN A 54 -8.43 -3.22 -1.33
N VAL A 55 -9.60 -3.81 -1.41
CA VAL A 55 -9.80 -5.25 -1.54
C VAL A 55 -10.69 -5.54 -2.73
N SER A 56 -10.52 -6.73 -3.30
CA SER A 56 -11.32 -7.16 -4.43
C SER A 56 -11.55 -8.67 -4.40
N PRO A 57 -12.74 -9.15 -4.79
CA PRO A 57 -12.99 -10.57 -4.94
C PRO A 57 -12.39 -11.15 -6.23
N ASP A 58 -12.20 -10.34 -7.25
CA ASP A 58 -11.84 -10.81 -8.59
C ASP A 58 -10.65 -10.07 -9.24
N GLY A 59 -10.12 -9.04 -8.59
CA GLY A 59 -9.03 -8.24 -9.14
C GLY A 59 -9.46 -7.18 -10.14
N LEU A 60 -10.75 -7.07 -10.42
CA LEU A 60 -11.31 -6.13 -11.40
C LEU A 60 -12.12 -5.02 -10.75
N PHE A 61 -12.99 -5.37 -9.81
CA PHE A 61 -13.83 -4.41 -9.10
C PHE A 61 -13.34 -4.27 -7.67
N TRP A 62 -13.09 -3.04 -7.24
CA TRP A 62 -12.41 -2.73 -6.00
C TRP A 62 -13.27 -1.90 -5.06
N CYS A 63 -13.08 -2.12 -3.76
CA CYS A 63 -13.67 -1.27 -2.73
C CYS A 63 -12.63 -0.99 -1.65
N ASP A 64 -12.85 0.11 -0.92
CA ASP A 64 -12.00 0.44 0.21
C ASP A 64 -12.21 -0.58 1.33
N GLU A 65 -11.13 -0.93 2.01
CA GLU A 65 -11.18 -1.92 3.10
C GLU A 65 -11.95 -1.39 4.32
N GLY A 66 -11.98 -0.08 4.48
CA GLY A 66 -12.80 0.55 5.52
C GLY A 66 -12.01 1.31 6.58
N ARG A 67 -10.70 1.13 6.66
CA ARG A 67 -9.90 1.89 7.62
C ARG A 67 -9.66 3.31 7.13
N SER A 68 -9.39 4.20 8.08
CA SER A 68 -9.03 5.57 7.76
C SER A 68 -7.74 5.62 6.95
N ALA A 69 -7.62 6.61 6.08
CA ALA A 69 -6.41 6.79 5.28
C ALA A 69 -5.20 7.01 6.18
N VAL A 70 -4.08 6.43 5.78
CA VAL A 70 -2.78 6.68 6.40
C VAL A 70 -2.13 7.84 5.66
N VAL A 71 -1.78 8.92 6.36
CA VAL A 71 -1.19 10.10 5.76
C VAL A 71 0.27 10.24 6.18
N ILE A 72 1.16 10.38 5.20
CA ILE A 72 2.60 10.51 5.43
C ILE A 72 3.05 11.85 4.84
N GLN A 73 3.70 12.67 5.66
CA GLN A 73 4.14 14.02 5.26
C GLN A 73 5.65 14.21 5.40
N ALA A 74 6.36 13.19 5.83
CA ALA A 74 7.81 13.22 6.02
C ALA A 74 8.37 11.81 5.78
N PRO A 75 9.67 11.67 5.50
CA PRO A 75 10.27 10.33 5.38
C PRO A 75 10.04 9.53 6.64
N GLU A 76 9.38 8.38 6.50
CA GLU A 76 9.10 7.45 7.61
C GLU A 76 8.68 6.09 7.09
N LEU A 77 8.65 5.12 7.98
CA LEU A 77 8.10 3.79 7.71
C LEU A 77 6.80 3.63 8.49
N ARG A 78 5.72 3.31 7.78
CA ARG A 78 4.42 3.04 8.36
C ARG A 78 3.97 1.64 7.99
N SER A 79 3.23 1.01 8.88
CA SER A 79 2.67 -0.30 8.57
C SER A 79 1.29 -0.46 9.18
N PHE A 80 0.48 -1.33 8.57
CA PHE A 80 -0.81 -1.70 9.12
C PHE A 80 -1.19 -3.11 8.65
N ALA A 81 -1.96 -3.78 9.49
CA ALA A 81 -2.40 -5.15 9.24
C ALA A 81 -3.77 -5.17 8.60
N LEU A 82 -4.01 -6.16 7.74
CA LEU A 82 -5.32 -6.48 7.20
C LEU A 82 -5.70 -7.91 7.54
N ARG A 83 -6.99 -8.12 7.83
CA ARG A 83 -7.58 -9.44 8.05
C ARG A 83 -8.94 -9.46 7.37
N ASP A 84 -9.49 -10.65 7.16
CA ASP A 84 -10.81 -10.81 6.56
C ASP A 84 -10.95 -10.09 5.22
N PHE A 85 -9.94 -10.25 4.39
CA PHE A 85 -9.94 -9.67 3.05
C PHE A 85 -10.32 -10.73 2.02
N GLY A 86 -10.65 -10.27 0.80
CA GLY A 86 -10.92 -11.18 -0.31
C GLY A 86 -9.66 -11.72 -0.95
N ASN A 87 -9.69 -12.02 -2.23
CA ASN A 87 -8.56 -12.66 -2.90
C ASN A 87 -7.49 -11.68 -3.38
N TRP A 88 -7.84 -10.41 -3.56
CA TRP A 88 -6.93 -9.43 -4.17
C TRP A 88 -6.76 -8.21 -3.30
N LEU A 89 -5.53 -7.71 -3.25
CA LEU A 89 -5.15 -6.55 -2.45
C LEU A 89 -4.42 -5.52 -3.30
N ARG A 90 -4.66 -4.24 -3.03
CA ARG A 90 -3.86 -3.13 -3.56
C ARG A 90 -3.97 -1.93 -2.63
N LEU A 91 -3.11 -0.95 -2.87
CA LEU A 91 -3.19 0.35 -2.20
C LEU A 91 -3.61 1.40 -3.23
N ARG A 92 -4.53 2.27 -2.84
CA ARG A 92 -4.83 3.47 -3.59
C ARG A 92 -4.16 4.64 -2.89
N CYS A 93 -3.31 5.34 -3.62
CA CYS A 93 -2.47 6.38 -3.06
C CYS A 93 -2.73 7.72 -3.74
N ARG A 94 -2.88 8.77 -2.94
CA ARG A 94 -3.04 10.12 -3.44
C ARG A 94 -1.81 10.93 -3.05
N VAL A 95 -1.27 11.63 -4.05
CA VAL A 95 -0.11 12.49 -3.87
C VAL A 95 -0.60 13.92 -4.00
N SER A 96 -0.50 14.70 -2.92
CA SER A 96 -1.02 16.05 -2.88
C SER A 96 0.09 17.05 -2.51
N GLY A 97 -0.22 18.34 -2.68
CA GLY A 97 0.72 19.42 -2.44
C GLY A 97 1.01 20.18 -3.71
N HIS A 98 1.98 21.11 -3.63
CA HIS A 98 2.43 21.89 -4.78
C HIS A 98 3.70 21.28 -5.36
N GLU A 99 3.64 20.86 -6.63
CA GLU A 99 4.71 20.14 -7.33
C GLU A 99 5.25 18.98 -6.48
N PRO A 100 4.37 18.06 -6.03
CA PRO A 100 4.78 17.02 -5.10
C PRO A 100 5.56 15.90 -5.78
N SER A 101 6.44 15.26 -5.01
CA SER A 101 7.17 14.07 -5.45
C SER A 101 7.40 13.20 -4.22
N VAL A 102 7.05 11.92 -4.32
CA VAL A 102 7.29 10.96 -3.25
C VAL A 102 8.04 9.75 -3.80
N LYS A 103 9.07 9.33 -3.09
CA LYS A 103 9.83 8.13 -3.43
C LYS A 103 9.53 7.08 -2.39
N VAL A 104 9.02 5.93 -2.84
CA VAL A 104 8.47 4.92 -1.94
C VAL A 104 9.08 3.54 -2.13
N LEU A 105 9.13 2.80 -1.01
CA LEU A 105 9.33 1.35 -0.97
C LEU A 105 8.09 0.78 -0.33
N ILE A 106 7.41 -0.13 -1.01
CA ILE A 106 6.19 -0.75 -0.49
C ILE A 106 6.34 -2.26 -0.49
N TYR A 107 6.07 -2.86 0.67
CA TYR A 107 6.10 -4.31 0.84
C TYR A 107 4.76 -4.82 1.31
N LEU A 108 4.42 -6.02 0.88
CA LEU A 108 3.24 -6.73 1.36
C LEU A 108 3.69 -8.06 1.94
N ALA A 109 3.55 -8.21 3.26
CA ALA A 109 3.86 -9.45 3.95
C ALA A 109 2.58 -10.26 4.12
N LEU A 110 2.61 -11.50 3.67
CA LEU A 110 1.46 -12.39 3.70
C LEU A 110 1.78 -13.63 4.52
N LYS A 111 0.83 -14.06 5.34
CA LYS A 111 0.96 -15.29 6.14
C LYS A 111 -0.30 -16.13 6.02
N GLU A 112 -0.06 -17.42 5.94
CA GLU A 112 -1.12 -18.43 5.88
C GLU A 112 -1.86 -18.57 7.20
#